data_bd72d289474a6ff46a4b4a3a3d8bb1ab
#
_entry.id   bd72d289474a6ff46a4b4a3a3d8bb1ab
#
_cell.length_a   1.000
_cell.length_b   1.000
_cell.length_c   1.000
_cell.angle_alpha   90.00
_cell.angle_beta   90.00
_cell.angle_gamma   90.00
#
_symmetry.space_group_name_H-M   'P 1'
#
loop_
_entity.id
_entity.type
_entity.pdbx_description
1 polymer ?
#
loop_
_entity_poly.entity_id
_entity_poly.type
_entity_poly.pdbx_seq_one_letter_code
_entity_poly.pdbx_strand_id
1 'polypeptide(L)'
;MKLIPTGEMTLGPFFPREFAAGANHLGDEIEVMGKITQLDGRALDNVVVEIWQADRDGRFDNPKFSGWGRAATDAKGIYRFKTIKPGAPKGRIAHINFLILYSGLMRQLQTTMFFELAADPVLDAVPEKRRALLVARREGTVYRFDLRLRGERETPFFDD
;
A
#
# COMPACT_ATOMS: atom_id res chain seq x y z
N MET A 1 28.87 -10.59 -16.86
CA MET A 1 28.41 -11.70 -16.01
C MET A 1 26.89 -11.58 -15.88
N LYS A 2 26.12 -12.61 -16.28
CA LYS A 2 24.65 -12.60 -16.10
C LYS A 2 24.37 -13.00 -14.65
N LEU A 3 23.78 -12.09 -13.87
CA LEU A 3 23.34 -12.39 -12.53
C LEU A 3 22.15 -13.36 -12.60
N ILE A 4 22.22 -14.44 -11.85
CA ILE A 4 21.11 -15.39 -11.69
C ILE A 4 20.33 -14.93 -10.46
N PRO A 5 19.00 -14.71 -10.54
CA PRO A 5 18.20 -14.40 -9.38
C PRO A 5 18.33 -15.49 -8.32
N THR A 6 18.33 -15.11 -7.05
CA THR A 6 18.21 -16.07 -5.95
C THR A 6 16.85 -16.75 -6.02
N GLY A 7 16.77 -18.01 -5.57
CA GLY A 7 15.48 -18.71 -5.46
C GLY A 7 14.48 -17.96 -4.58
N GLU A 8 13.21 -18.14 -4.86
CA GLU A 8 12.14 -17.60 -4.03
C GLU A 8 12.22 -18.18 -2.61
N MET A 9 12.08 -17.32 -1.62
CA MET A 9 12.12 -17.68 -0.21
C MET A 9 10.95 -17.02 0.52
N THR A 10 10.48 -17.65 1.59
CA THR A 10 9.52 -17.03 2.49
C THR A 10 10.13 -15.76 3.11
N LEU A 11 9.37 -14.66 3.08
CA LEU A 11 9.76 -13.38 3.69
C LEU A 11 9.69 -13.45 5.20
N GLY A 12 10.61 -14.14 5.82
CA GLY A 12 10.67 -14.30 7.27
C GLY A 12 9.44 -14.98 7.87
N PRO A 13 9.59 -15.72 8.95
CA PRO A 13 8.46 -16.40 9.57
C PRO A 13 7.52 -15.45 10.28
N PHE A 14 8.05 -14.43 10.99
CA PHE A 14 7.25 -13.48 11.79
C PHE A 14 7.97 -12.14 11.92
N PHE A 15 7.24 -11.07 11.74
CA PHE A 15 7.71 -9.73 12.07
C PHE A 15 7.36 -9.41 13.53
N PRO A 16 8.32 -8.94 14.36
CA PRO A 16 7.99 -8.45 15.69
C PRO A 16 7.09 -7.22 15.59
N ARG A 17 6.17 -7.05 16.54
CA ARG A 17 5.21 -5.92 16.51
C ARG A 17 5.91 -4.57 16.57
N GLU A 18 7.06 -4.50 17.22
CA GLU A 18 7.92 -3.31 17.33
C GLU A 18 8.50 -2.88 15.98
N PHE A 19 8.56 -3.79 14.99
CA PHE A 19 9.05 -3.49 13.64
C PHE A 19 8.24 -2.39 12.93
N ALA A 20 6.97 -2.26 13.25
CA ALA A 20 6.08 -1.25 12.69
C ALA A 20 5.73 -0.11 13.67
N ALA A 21 6.23 -0.16 14.91
CA ALA A 21 5.85 0.79 15.94
C ALA A 21 6.33 2.22 15.62
N GLY A 22 5.41 3.18 15.70
CA GLY A 22 5.71 4.62 15.56
C GLY A 22 6.01 5.11 14.15
N ALA A 23 6.00 4.24 13.14
CA ALA A 23 6.33 4.60 11.76
C ALA A 23 5.10 4.92 10.88
N ASN A 24 3.91 4.99 11.47
CA ASN A 24 2.64 5.17 10.75
C ASN A 24 2.08 6.60 10.83
N HIS A 25 2.87 7.55 11.30
CA HIS A 25 2.50 8.96 11.43
C HIS A 25 3.45 9.84 10.60
N LEU A 26 2.98 10.29 9.44
CA LEU A 26 3.71 11.13 8.50
C LEU A 26 3.16 12.57 8.47
N GLY A 27 1.97 12.79 9.04
CA GLY A 27 1.26 14.07 9.07
C GLY A 27 -0.16 13.91 9.58
N ASP A 28 -0.90 15.02 9.72
CA ASP A 28 -2.20 15.07 10.40
C ASP A 28 -3.37 15.53 9.50
N GLU A 29 -3.22 15.46 8.17
CA GLU A 29 -4.25 15.96 7.26
C GLU A 29 -5.32 14.93 6.93
N ILE A 30 -4.89 13.70 6.66
CA ILE A 30 -5.76 12.58 6.30
C ILE A 30 -5.39 11.31 7.06
N GLU A 31 -6.36 10.41 7.18
CA GLU A 31 -6.12 9.04 7.58
C GLU A 31 -6.29 8.11 6.39
N VAL A 32 -5.32 7.22 6.17
CA VAL A 32 -5.40 6.13 5.21
C VAL A 32 -5.50 4.84 6.01
N MET A 33 -6.56 4.08 5.80
CA MET A 33 -6.80 2.83 6.50
C MET A 33 -7.42 1.78 5.59
N GLY A 34 -7.31 0.54 5.96
CA GLY A 34 -7.96 -0.54 5.24
C GLY A 34 -7.84 -1.86 5.96
N LYS A 35 -8.57 -2.85 5.46
CA LYS A 35 -8.54 -4.23 5.94
C LYS A 35 -7.81 -5.10 4.95
N ILE A 36 -6.94 -5.98 5.46
CA ILE A 36 -6.25 -6.99 4.65
C ILE A 36 -6.89 -8.35 4.88
N THR A 37 -7.26 -9.03 3.79
CA THR A 37 -7.95 -10.31 3.83
C THR A 37 -7.36 -11.32 2.86
N GLN A 38 -7.54 -12.61 3.16
CA GLN A 38 -7.27 -13.74 2.28
C GLN A 38 -8.50 -14.14 1.45
N LEU A 39 -8.35 -15.23 0.68
CA LEU A 39 -9.34 -15.81 -0.24
C LEU A 39 -10.74 -15.99 0.37
N ASP A 40 -10.81 -16.46 1.62
CA ASP A 40 -12.03 -16.72 2.37
C ASP A 40 -12.61 -15.48 3.08
N GLY A 41 -12.04 -14.30 2.84
CA GLY A 41 -12.39 -13.06 3.53
C GLY A 41 -11.86 -12.96 4.97
N ARG A 42 -11.07 -13.95 5.43
CA ARG A 42 -10.45 -13.91 6.74
C ARG A 42 -9.47 -12.76 6.86
N ALA A 43 -9.59 -12.02 7.94
CA ALA A 43 -8.66 -10.94 8.29
C ALA A 43 -7.27 -11.48 8.63
N LEU A 44 -6.25 -10.75 8.23
CA LEU A 44 -4.85 -11.09 8.49
C LEU A 44 -4.25 -10.15 9.53
N ASP A 45 -3.88 -10.71 10.67
CA ASP A 45 -3.13 -10.01 11.74
C ASP A 45 -1.63 -9.97 11.41
N ASN A 46 -0.97 -8.92 11.88
CA ASN A 46 0.48 -8.73 11.76
C ASN A 46 1.03 -8.76 10.32
N VAL A 47 0.23 -8.32 9.36
CA VAL A 47 0.72 -7.99 8.03
C VAL A 47 1.44 -6.65 8.11
N VAL A 48 2.69 -6.60 7.69
CA VAL A 48 3.44 -5.34 7.59
C VAL A 48 3.08 -4.65 6.29
N VAL A 49 2.65 -3.41 6.40
CA VAL A 49 2.33 -2.52 5.29
C VAL A 49 3.33 -1.37 5.31
N GLU A 50 4.03 -1.17 4.22
CA GLU A 50 4.80 0.05 4.01
C GLU A 50 4.13 0.92 2.96
N ILE A 51 4.22 2.23 3.14
CA ILE A 51 3.75 3.20 2.16
C ILE A 51 4.90 4.10 1.70
N TRP A 52 4.79 4.57 0.46
CA TRP A 52 5.67 5.57 -0.11
C TRP A 52 4.87 6.56 -0.93
N GLN A 53 4.94 7.84 -0.56
CA GLN A 53 4.17 8.90 -1.19
C GLN A 53 5.02 10.16 -1.46
N ALA A 54 4.56 10.99 -2.38
CA ALA A 54 5.08 12.33 -2.59
C ALA A 54 4.59 13.30 -1.49
N ASP A 55 5.22 14.45 -1.40
CA ASP A 55 4.72 15.58 -0.62
C ASP A 55 3.50 16.26 -1.30
N ARG A 56 3.04 17.39 -0.77
CA ARG A 56 1.91 18.17 -1.31
C ARG A 56 2.14 18.70 -2.73
N ASP A 57 3.41 18.90 -3.09
CA ASP A 57 3.82 19.44 -4.40
C ASP A 57 4.13 18.32 -5.42
N GLY A 58 3.89 17.06 -5.06
CA GLY A 58 4.15 15.90 -5.91
C GLY A 58 5.62 15.49 -5.97
N ARG A 59 6.43 15.86 -4.97
CA ARG A 59 7.87 15.61 -4.93
C ARG A 59 8.22 14.49 -3.95
N PHE A 60 9.16 13.64 -4.33
CA PHE A 60 9.70 12.55 -3.48
C PHE A 60 11.03 12.93 -2.81
N ASP A 61 11.64 14.05 -3.21
CA ASP A 61 12.96 14.49 -2.77
C ASP A 61 12.93 15.63 -1.76
N ASN A 62 11.80 15.87 -1.10
CA ASN A 62 11.66 16.92 -0.11
C ASN A 62 12.36 16.54 1.22
N PRO A 63 13.44 17.24 1.63
CA PRO A 63 14.16 16.89 2.86
C PRO A 63 13.36 17.15 4.16
N LYS A 64 12.26 17.89 4.06
CA LYS A 64 11.36 18.20 5.21
C LYS A 64 10.19 17.24 5.34
N PHE A 65 10.01 16.32 4.40
CA PHE A 65 8.92 15.36 4.40
C PHE A 65 9.43 13.98 3.97
N SER A 66 9.51 13.06 4.93
CA SER A 66 9.70 11.66 4.60
C SER A 66 8.36 11.07 4.20
N GLY A 67 8.19 10.75 2.92
CA GLY A 67 6.96 10.13 2.40
C GLY A 67 6.83 8.64 2.73
N TRP A 68 7.77 8.07 3.48
CA TRP A 68 7.76 6.67 3.87
C TRP A 68 7.11 6.45 5.23
N GLY A 69 6.32 5.40 5.33
CA GLY A 69 5.73 4.95 6.59
C GLY A 69 5.54 3.45 6.65
N ARG A 70 5.35 2.92 7.85
CA ARG A 70 5.13 1.50 8.11
C ARG A 70 4.08 1.31 9.19
N ALA A 71 3.18 0.35 8.98
CA ALA A 71 2.18 -0.10 9.94
C ALA A 71 2.08 -1.62 9.93
N ALA A 72 1.61 -2.21 11.03
CA ALA A 72 1.17 -3.60 11.03
C ALA A 72 -0.35 -3.65 11.17
N THR A 73 -0.99 -4.67 10.61
CA THR A 73 -2.41 -4.91 10.85
C THR A 73 -2.65 -5.38 12.29
N ASP A 74 -3.77 -4.94 12.86
CA ASP A 74 -4.27 -5.42 14.15
C ASP A 74 -4.97 -6.79 14.01
N ALA A 75 -5.49 -7.32 15.12
CA ALA A 75 -6.22 -8.59 15.17
C ALA A 75 -7.48 -8.64 14.29
N LYS A 76 -7.98 -7.48 13.85
CA LYS A 76 -9.09 -7.37 12.89
C LYS A 76 -8.62 -7.22 11.44
N GLY A 77 -7.30 -7.28 11.22
CA GLY A 77 -6.66 -7.09 9.93
C GLY A 77 -6.61 -5.64 9.45
N ILE A 78 -6.74 -4.66 10.35
CA ILE A 78 -6.80 -3.24 10.00
C ILE A 78 -5.42 -2.60 10.13
N TYR A 79 -4.97 -1.94 9.08
CA TYR A 79 -3.83 -1.02 9.11
C TYR A 79 -4.29 0.44 9.10
N ARG A 80 -3.46 1.35 9.64
CA ARG A 80 -3.75 2.79 9.70
C ARG A 80 -2.48 3.61 9.54
N PHE A 81 -2.60 4.69 8.75
CA PHE A 81 -1.60 5.74 8.61
C PHE A 81 -2.25 7.09 8.81
N LYS A 82 -1.59 7.98 9.54
CA LYS A 82 -1.88 9.41 9.50
C LYS A 82 -0.86 10.08 8.59
N THR A 83 -1.32 10.84 7.61
CA THR A 83 -0.43 11.45 6.63
C THR A 83 -1.03 12.73 6.03
N ILE A 84 -0.36 13.28 5.04
CA ILE A 84 -0.87 14.36 4.20
C ILE A 84 -1.43 13.79 2.90
N LYS A 85 -2.36 14.47 2.25
CA LYS A 85 -2.74 14.12 0.89
C LYS A 85 -1.60 14.50 -0.06
N PRO A 86 -1.01 13.54 -0.80
CA PRO A 86 0.07 13.85 -1.72
C PRO A 86 -0.42 14.70 -2.90
N GLY A 87 0.44 15.55 -3.43
CA GLY A 87 0.26 16.13 -4.74
C GLY A 87 0.50 15.12 -5.85
N ALA A 88 0.15 15.50 -7.06
CA ALA A 88 0.36 14.67 -8.26
C ALA A 88 1.82 14.77 -8.72
N PRO A 89 2.59 13.66 -8.74
CA PRO A 89 3.91 13.65 -9.34
C PRO A 89 3.84 13.89 -10.85
N LYS A 90 4.95 14.35 -11.43
CA LYS A 90 5.01 14.61 -12.88
C LYS A 90 4.58 13.38 -13.71
N GLY A 91 3.58 13.56 -14.55
CA GLY A 91 3.05 12.49 -15.42
C GLY A 91 2.20 11.44 -14.71
N ARG A 92 1.82 11.67 -13.46
CA ARG A 92 0.99 10.77 -12.64
C ARG A 92 -0.12 11.55 -11.96
N ILE A 93 -1.18 10.88 -11.52
CA ILE A 93 -2.15 11.45 -10.57
C ILE A 93 -1.69 11.21 -9.12
N ALA A 94 -2.32 11.89 -8.17
CA ALA A 94 -2.04 11.71 -6.75
C ALA A 94 -2.24 10.25 -6.32
N HIS A 95 -1.23 9.65 -5.69
CA HIS A 95 -1.25 8.25 -5.31
C HIS A 95 -0.32 7.97 -4.12
N ILE A 96 -0.52 6.82 -3.50
CA ILE A 96 0.37 6.25 -2.48
C ILE A 96 0.74 4.84 -2.93
N ASN A 97 2.02 4.53 -2.97
CA ASN A 97 2.52 3.19 -3.24
C ASN A 97 2.51 2.36 -1.96
N PHE A 98 2.15 1.09 -2.07
CA PHE A 98 2.03 0.13 -0.97
C PHE A 98 2.95 -1.06 -1.22
N LEU A 99 3.64 -1.45 -0.17
CA LEU A 99 4.40 -2.68 -0.10
C LEU A 99 3.85 -3.55 1.03
N ILE A 100 3.54 -4.79 0.73
CA ILE A 100 2.94 -5.73 1.68
C ILE A 100 3.92 -6.85 1.96
N LEU A 101 4.25 -7.02 3.24
CA LEU A 101 5.10 -8.08 3.75
C LEU A 101 4.30 -8.93 4.72
N TYR A 102 4.29 -10.23 4.53
CA TYR A 102 3.57 -11.15 5.42
C TYR A 102 4.25 -12.51 5.48
N SER A 103 4.21 -13.12 6.65
CA SER A 103 4.69 -14.49 6.87
C SER A 103 3.99 -15.46 5.92
N GLY A 104 4.75 -16.26 5.21
CA GLY A 104 4.24 -17.21 4.21
C GLY A 104 4.13 -16.67 2.78
N LEU A 105 4.34 -15.38 2.55
CA LEU A 105 4.54 -14.87 1.19
C LEU A 105 5.93 -15.24 0.69
N MET A 106 6.02 -15.70 -0.55
CA MET A 106 7.29 -16.02 -1.22
C MET A 106 8.01 -14.75 -1.70
N ARG A 107 7.27 -13.66 -1.88
CA ARG A 107 7.75 -12.34 -2.27
C ARG A 107 6.87 -11.25 -1.68
N GLN A 108 7.40 -10.04 -1.59
CA GLN A 108 6.61 -8.86 -1.27
C GLN A 108 5.57 -8.59 -2.36
N LEU A 109 4.41 -8.05 -1.97
CA LEU A 109 3.39 -7.63 -2.91
C LEU A 109 3.40 -6.11 -3.02
N GLN A 110 3.38 -5.60 -4.24
CA GLN A 110 3.34 -4.16 -4.52
C GLN A 110 2.01 -3.77 -5.13
N THR A 111 1.45 -2.64 -4.68
CA THR A 111 0.26 -2.05 -5.27
C THR A 111 0.26 -0.54 -5.10
N THR A 112 -0.69 0.15 -5.73
CA THR A 112 -0.82 1.60 -5.63
C THR A 112 -2.25 1.96 -5.31
N MET A 113 -2.44 2.82 -4.30
CA MET A 113 -3.71 3.44 -3.98
C MET A 113 -3.85 4.78 -4.71
N PHE A 114 -4.94 4.97 -5.43
CA PHE A 114 -5.31 6.24 -6.05
C PHE A 114 -6.43 6.93 -5.27
N PHE A 115 -6.48 8.25 -5.33
CA PHE A 115 -7.51 9.06 -4.70
C PHE A 115 -8.72 9.27 -5.60
N GLU A 116 -8.56 9.03 -6.90
CA GLU A 116 -9.60 9.17 -7.92
C GLU A 116 -9.34 8.25 -9.11
N LEU A 117 -10.36 8.03 -9.92
CA LEU A 117 -10.25 7.29 -11.17
C LEU A 117 -10.01 8.30 -12.32
N ALA A 118 -8.77 8.47 -12.73
CA ALA A 118 -8.38 9.34 -13.83
C ALA A 118 -7.25 8.70 -14.64
N ALA A 119 -6.87 9.29 -15.76
CA ALA A 119 -5.80 8.78 -16.62
C ALA A 119 -4.46 8.78 -15.89
N ASP A 120 -3.85 7.60 -15.77
CA ASP A 120 -2.55 7.37 -15.15
C ASP A 120 -1.91 6.12 -15.76
N PRO A 121 -0.62 6.15 -16.15
CA PRO A 121 0.01 5.02 -16.84
C PRO A 121 -0.06 3.69 -16.08
N VAL A 122 0.04 3.72 -14.75
CA VAL A 122 -0.06 2.50 -13.92
C VAL A 122 -1.50 2.02 -13.85
N LEU A 123 -2.46 2.94 -13.64
CA LEU A 123 -3.87 2.59 -13.59
C LEU A 123 -4.37 2.08 -14.95
N ASP A 124 -3.88 2.68 -16.05
CA ASP A 124 -4.27 2.30 -17.41
C ASP A 124 -3.71 0.94 -17.83
N ALA A 125 -2.60 0.48 -17.23
CA ALA A 125 -2.07 -0.86 -17.42
C ALA A 125 -2.93 -1.95 -16.75
N VAL A 126 -3.81 -1.58 -15.80
CA VAL A 126 -4.74 -2.52 -15.15
C VAL A 126 -6.00 -2.70 -16.01
N PRO A 127 -6.51 -3.94 -16.19
CA PRO A 127 -7.78 -4.18 -16.87
C PRO A 127 -8.90 -3.29 -16.32
N GLU A 128 -9.66 -2.63 -17.19
CA GLU A 128 -10.63 -1.59 -16.83
C GLU A 128 -11.56 -1.99 -15.68
N LYS A 129 -12.12 -3.20 -15.74
CA LYS A 129 -13.03 -3.76 -14.72
C LYS A 129 -12.38 -3.91 -13.32
N ARG A 130 -11.05 -3.83 -13.22
CA ARG A 130 -10.31 -3.97 -11.95
C ARG A 130 -9.74 -2.64 -11.45
N ARG A 131 -9.73 -1.58 -12.24
CA ARG A 131 -9.14 -0.27 -11.88
C ARG A 131 -9.76 0.33 -10.63
N ALA A 132 -11.08 0.19 -10.47
CA ALA A 132 -11.79 0.67 -9.29
C ALA A 132 -11.31 0.03 -7.97
N LEU A 133 -10.68 -1.15 -8.01
CA LEU A 133 -10.09 -1.80 -6.84
C LEU A 133 -8.84 -1.07 -6.32
N LEU A 134 -8.25 -0.19 -7.11
CA LEU A 134 -7.10 0.63 -6.74
C LEU A 134 -7.48 2.04 -6.25
N VAL A 135 -8.76 2.38 -6.24
CA VAL A 135 -9.23 3.71 -5.82
C VAL A 135 -9.77 3.63 -4.40
N ALA A 136 -9.22 4.46 -3.52
CA ALA A 136 -9.67 4.54 -2.13
C ALA A 136 -11.07 5.14 -2.03
N ARG A 137 -11.90 4.60 -1.15
CA ARG A 137 -13.20 5.18 -0.81
C ARG A 137 -13.01 6.26 0.23
N ARG A 138 -13.44 7.48 -0.09
CA ARG A 138 -13.35 8.63 0.80
C ARG A 138 -14.53 8.70 1.76
N GLU A 139 -14.25 8.89 3.05
CA GLU A 139 -15.21 9.12 4.12
C GLU A 139 -14.71 10.31 4.96
N GLY A 140 -15.07 11.53 4.57
CA GLY A 140 -14.53 12.76 5.20
C GLY A 140 -13.03 12.94 4.94
N THR A 141 -12.22 12.88 6.00
CA THR A 141 -10.75 12.91 5.95
C THR A 141 -10.12 11.51 5.92
N VAL A 142 -10.94 10.46 6.01
CA VAL A 142 -10.50 9.06 5.96
C VAL A 142 -10.57 8.54 4.52
N TYR A 143 -9.50 7.92 4.06
CA TYR A 143 -9.43 7.20 2.79
C TYR A 143 -9.29 5.71 3.08
N ARG A 144 -10.33 4.96 2.74
CA ARG A 144 -10.38 3.52 2.96
C ARG A 144 -9.89 2.78 1.73
N PHE A 145 -8.85 1.97 1.91
CA PHE A 145 -8.26 1.13 0.87
C PHE A 145 -8.08 -0.30 1.38
N ASP A 146 -9.05 -1.15 1.11
CA ASP A 146 -9.02 -2.56 1.52
C ASP A 146 -8.17 -3.38 0.54
N LEU A 147 -7.33 -4.27 1.07
CA LEU A 147 -6.44 -5.12 0.30
C LEU A 147 -6.89 -6.59 0.41
N ARG A 148 -7.14 -7.21 -0.72
CA ARG A 148 -7.45 -8.63 -0.81
C ARG A 148 -6.28 -9.35 -1.49
N LEU A 149 -5.60 -10.21 -0.74
CA LEU A 149 -4.38 -10.86 -1.22
C LEU A 149 -4.65 -11.95 -2.24
N ARG A 150 -5.86 -12.50 -2.30
CA ARG A 150 -6.24 -13.57 -3.22
C ARG A 150 -7.75 -13.67 -3.39
N GLY A 151 -8.18 -14.19 -4.55
CA GLY A 151 -9.58 -14.54 -4.82
C GLY A 151 -10.31 -13.59 -5.75
N GLU A 152 -11.65 -13.71 -5.73
CA GLU A 152 -12.52 -12.88 -6.52
C GLU A 152 -12.33 -11.42 -6.16
N ARG A 153 -12.09 -10.45 -6.73
CA ARG A 153 -11.77 -9.05 -6.34
C ARG A 153 -10.42 -8.92 -5.65
N GLU A 154 -9.47 -9.80 -5.98
CA GLU A 154 -8.07 -9.64 -5.60
C GLU A 154 -7.57 -8.24 -5.99
N THR A 155 -6.89 -7.58 -5.08
CA THR A 155 -6.23 -6.30 -5.36
C THR A 155 -5.24 -6.49 -6.51
N PRO A 156 -5.24 -5.63 -7.55
CA PRO A 156 -4.18 -5.67 -8.56
C PRO A 156 -2.82 -5.43 -7.90
N PHE A 157 -1.95 -6.43 -7.95
CA PHE A 157 -0.56 -6.31 -7.55
C PHE A 157 0.32 -6.21 -8.80
N PHE A 158 1.43 -5.49 -8.66
CA PHE A 158 2.37 -5.26 -9.75
C PHE A 158 3.63 -6.09 -9.53
N ASP A 159 4.16 -6.64 -10.61
CA ASP A 159 5.50 -7.24 -10.63
C ASP A 159 6.53 -6.13 -10.89
N ASP A 160 7.74 -6.30 -10.33
CA ASP A 160 8.90 -5.42 -10.56
C ASP A 160 9.43 -5.55 -11.99
#